data_e52181e3287bbb8e6322fd4b2e1673fe
#
_entry.id   e52181e3287bbb8e6322fd4b2e1673fe
#
_cell.length_a   1.000
_cell.length_b   1.000
_cell.length_c   1.000
_cell.angle_alpha   90.00
_cell.angle_beta   90.00
_cell.angle_gamma   90.00
#
_symmetry.space_group_name_H-M   'P 1'
#
loop_
_entity.id
_entity.type
_entity.pdbx_description
1 polymer ?
#
loop_
_entity_poly.entity_id
_entity_poly.type
_entity_poly.pdbx_seq_one_letter_code
_entity_poly.pdbx_strand_id
1 'polypeptide(L)'
;SSTGNMLVDKYEALQAIFKKAKELDLPVMTHCEDTEIINRNMQLAKQKWGEDPAVEHHPEIRSEEACYESSRLAVLLAKESGAHLHIAHVTTAKELEFFGKDENITGEAVVAHLMFSDKDYAVKGARIKCNPAVKTAADREALRKALSNGKITVVGTDHAPHQLKDKPVSYTHLRAHETS
;
A
#
# COMPACT_ATOMS: atom_id res chain seq x y z
N SER A 1 5.55 9.10 0.53
CA SER A 1 4.33 9.81 0.12
C SER A 1 4.25 9.85 -1.40
N SER A 2 3.16 9.36 -1.97
CA SER A 2 2.94 9.26 -3.42
C SER A 2 2.19 10.48 -4.01
N THR A 3 2.14 11.61 -3.29
CA THR A 3 1.47 12.82 -3.74
C THR A 3 2.32 13.64 -4.71
N GLY A 4 2.02 13.55 -6.02
CA GLY A 4 2.64 14.37 -7.06
C GLY A 4 4.17 14.23 -7.13
N ASN A 5 4.88 15.36 -7.15
CA ASN A 5 6.36 15.40 -7.20
C ASN A 5 7.03 15.27 -5.81
N MET A 6 6.28 14.91 -4.77
CA MET A 6 6.80 14.80 -3.39
C MET A 6 7.16 13.35 -3.01
N LEU A 7 7.46 12.51 -3.99
CA LEU A 7 7.92 11.15 -3.74
C LEU A 7 9.30 11.17 -3.08
N VAL A 8 9.40 10.65 -1.87
CA VAL A 8 10.67 10.45 -1.15
C VAL A 8 10.95 8.95 -1.16
N ASP A 9 11.82 8.52 -2.07
CA ASP A 9 12.19 7.12 -2.30
C ASP A 9 13.70 6.85 -2.23
N LYS A 10 14.50 7.90 -2.08
CA LYS A 10 15.94 7.75 -1.92
C LYS A 10 16.27 7.33 -0.49
N TYR A 11 17.05 6.26 -0.36
CA TYR A 11 17.41 5.66 0.93
C TYR A 11 17.94 6.69 1.94
N GLU A 12 18.88 7.54 1.52
CA GLU A 12 19.51 8.55 2.38
C GLU A 12 18.49 9.59 2.88
N ALA A 13 17.55 9.97 2.03
CA ALA A 13 16.50 10.93 2.40
C ALA A 13 15.52 10.30 3.40
N LEU A 14 15.11 9.04 3.18
CA LEU A 14 14.27 8.29 4.12
C LEU A 14 14.99 8.11 5.46
N GLN A 15 16.25 7.71 5.46
CA GLN A 15 17.06 7.56 6.68
C GLN A 15 17.14 8.86 7.47
N ALA A 16 17.35 10.00 6.80
CA ALA A 16 17.37 11.31 7.45
C ALA A 16 16.01 11.67 8.08
N ILE A 17 14.89 11.35 7.40
CA ILE A 17 13.54 11.56 7.92
C ILE A 17 13.30 10.73 9.18
N PHE A 18 13.61 9.42 9.16
CA PHE A 18 13.42 8.55 10.31
C PHE A 18 14.27 8.99 11.51
N LYS A 19 15.53 9.35 11.26
CA LYS A 19 16.41 9.89 12.31
C LYS A 19 15.86 11.19 12.90
N LYS A 20 15.38 12.12 12.06
CA LYS A 20 14.82 13.39 12.52
C LYS A 20 13.50 13.18 13.27
N ALA A 21 12.65 12.28 12.82
CA ALA A 21 11.41 11.93 13.50
C ALA A 21 11.70 11.38 14.92
N LYS A 22 12.71 10.51 15.05
CA LYS A 22 13.13 10.02 16.37
C LYS A 22 13.62 11.14 17.29
N GLU A 23 14.45 12.08 16.78
CA GLU A 23 14.93 13.24 17.55
C GLU A 23 13.79 14.12 18.08
N LEU A 24 12.71 14.22 17.31
CA LEU A 24 11.54 15.06 17.64
C LEU A 24 10.41 14.29 18.34
N ASP A 25 10.60 12.99 18.60
CA ASP A 25 9.58 12.08 19.15
C ASP A 25 8.27 12.08 18.34
N LEU A 26 8.40 12.13 17.01
CA LEU A 26 7.27 12.10 16.07
C LEU A 26 7.16 10.73 15.41
N PRO A 27 5.94 10.21 15.22
CA PRO A 27 5.74 9.00 14.43
C PRO A 27 5.95 9.27 12.94
N VAL A 28 6.50 8.28 12.23
CA VAL A 28 6.57 8.25 10.77
C VAL A 28 5.43 7.39 10.26
N MET A 29 4.54 7.96 9.46
CA MET A 29 3.51 7.21 8.73
C MET A 29 3.94 7.05 7.27
N THR A 30 3.88 5.83 6.75
CA THR A 30 4.34 5.53 5.39
C THR A 30 3.25 4.85 4.57
N HIS A 31 3.13 5.29 3.30
CA HIS A 31 2.52 4.51 2.23
C HIS A 31 3.60 3.57 1.67
N CYS A 32 3.37 2.28 1.73
CA CYS A 32 4.37 1.28 1.37
C CYS A 32 4.03 0.58 0.05
N GLU A 33 4.56 1.11 -1.05
CA GLU A 33 4.63 0.47 -2.36
C GLU A 33 5.93 0.88 -3.06
N ASP A 34 6.67 -0.10 -3.56
CA ASP A 34 7.92 0.12 -4.28
C ASP A 34 7.65 0.57 -5.72
N THR A 35 8.06 1.80 -6.05
CA THR A 35 7.80 2.42 -7.35
C THR A 35 8.55 1.73 -8.48
N GLU A 36 9.76 1.23 -8.26
CA GLU A 36 10.55 0.56 -9.29
C GLU A 36 9.92 -0.79 -9.66
N ILE A 37 9.47 -1.55 -8.66
CA ILE A 37 8.76 -2.81 -8.86
C ILE A 37 7.45 -2.55 -9.61
N ILE A 38 6.68 -1.54 -9.22
CA ILE A 38 5.42 -1.18 -9.91
C ILE A 38 5.68 -0.80 -11.37
N ASN A 39 6.69 0.02 -11.63
CA ASN A 39 7.04 0.45 -12.99
C ASN A 39 7.48 -0.75 -13.85
N ARG A 40 8.32 -1.62 -13.32
CA ARG A 40 8.71 -2.89 -13.98
C ARG A 40 7.48 -3.73 -14.32
N ASN A 41 6.61 -3.96 -13.34
CA ASN A 41 5.40 -4.75 -13.52
C ASN A 41 4.44 -4.12 -14.53
N MET A 42 4.32 -2.78 -14.56
CA MET A 42 3.53 -2.06 -15.55
C MET A 42 4.07 -2.27 -16.95
N GLN A 43 5.39 -2.22 -17.17
CA GLN A 43 5.99 -2.48 -18.47
C GLN A 43 5.71 -3.92 -18.93
N LEU A 44 5.83 -4.89 -18.05
CA LEU A 44 5.49 -6.29 -18.35
C LEU A 44 3.99 -6.47 -18.66
N ALA A 45 3.13 -5.78 -17.90
CA ALA A 45 1.68 -5.79 -18.14
C ALA A 45 1.33 -5.22 -19.52
N LYS A 46 1.94 -4.08 -19.91
CA LYS A 46 1.75 -3.49 -21.23
C LYS A 46 2.22 -4.40 -22.37
N GLN A 47 3.35 -5.07 -22.21
CA GLN A 47 3.84 -6.04 -23.19
C GLN A 47 2.88 -7.23 -23.36
N LYS A 48 2.26 -7.67 -22.27
CA LYS A 48 1.39 -8.86 -22.26
C LYS A 48 -0.04 -8.56 -22.67
N TRP A 49 -0.60 -7.42 -22.26
CA TRP A 49 -2.03 -7.10 -22.37
C TRP A 49 -2.32 -5.80 -23.14
N GLY A 50 -1.29 -5.15 -23.71
CA GLY A 50 -1.43 -3.90 -24.46
C GLY A 50 -1.25 -2.66 -23.58
N GLU A 51 -1.30 -1.48 -24.22
CA GLU A 51 -0.98 -0.19 -23.59
C GLU A 51 -1.92 0.20 -22.41
N ASP A 52 -3.13 -0.34 -22.39
CA ASP A 52 -4.11 -0.10 -21.33
C ASP A 52 -4.58 -1.44 -20.71
N PRO A 53 -3.78 -2.05 -19.83
CA PRO A 53 -4.14 -3.30 -19.18
C PRO A 53 -5.47 -3.19 -18.44
N ALA A 54 -6.30 -4.22 -18.49
CA ALA A 54 -7.57 -4.26 -17.78
C ALA A 54 -7.37 -4.15 -16.27
N VAL A 55 -8.36 -3.60 -15.55
CA VAL A 55 -8.29 -3.34 -14.11
C VAL A 55 -8.08 -4.61 -13.27
N GLU A 56 -8.45 -5.76 -13.79
CA GLU A 56 -8.22 -7.07 -13.16
C GLU A 56 -6.73 -7.35 -12.93
N HIS A 57 -5.83 -6.73 -13.72
CA HIS A 57 -4.38 -6.85 -13.59
C HIS A 57 -3.78 -5.87 -12.59
N HIS A 58 -4.61 -5.01 -11.98
CA HIS A 58 -4.13 -4.04 -11.00
C HIS A 58 -3.35 -4.67 -9.83
N PRO A 59 -3.78 -5.80 -9.22
CA PRO A 59 -3.02 -6.47 -8.18
C PRO A 59 -1.72 -7.14 -8.67
N GLU A 60 -1.59 -7.45 -9.95
CA GLU A 60 -0.34 -7.96 -10.51
C GLU A 60 0.68 -6.83 -10.72
N ILE A 61 0.22 -5.65 -11.11
CA ILE A 61 1.05 -4.45 -11.32
C ILE A 61 1.49 -3.89 -9.96
N ARG A 62 0.54 -3.63 -9.05
CA ARG A 62 0.79 -3.25 -7.66
C ARG A 62 0.82 -4.49 -6.80
N SER A 63 1.91 -5.25 -6.95
CA SER A 63 2.04 -6.61 -6.46
C SER A 63 2.28 -6.71 -4.95
N GLU A 64 2.16 -7.92 -4.41
CA GLU A 64 2.59 -8.25 -3.05
C GLU A 64 4.06 -7.87 -2.83
N GLU A 65 4.93 -8.17 -3.82
CA GLU A 65 6.35 -7.84 -3.77
C GLU A 65 6.58 -6.33 -3.58
N ALA A 66 5.83 -5.49 -4.31
CA ALA A 66 5.95 -4.05 -4.21
C ALA A 66 5.57 -3.54 -2.81
N CYS A 67 4.51 -4.06 -2.20
CA CYS A 67 4.11 -3.71 -0.85
C CYS A 67 5.15 -4.21 0.17
N TYR A 68 5.53 -5.49 0.07
CA TYR A 68 6.43 -6.12 1.03
C TYR A 68 7.81 -5.46 1.06
N GLU A 69 8.45 -5.21 -0.09
CA GLU A 69 9.80 -4.63 -0.12
C GLU A 69 9.83 -3.20 0.41
N SER A 70 8.80 -2.41 0.11
CA SER A 70 8.67 -1.07 0.67
C SER A 70 8.43 -1.09 2.18
N SER A 71 7.55 -1.97 2.67
CA SER A 71 7.30 -2.15 4.11
C SER A 71 8.55 -2.65 4.83
N ARG A 72 9.29 -3.59 4.23
CA ARG A 72 10.55 -4.11 4.77
C ARG A 72 11.60 -3.00 4.95
N LEU A 73 11.73 -2.12 3.95
CA LEU A 73 12.64 -0.97 4.02
C LEU A 73 12.24 -0.02 5.15
N ALA A 74 10.95 0.33 5.25
CA ALA A 74 10.46 1.22 6.30
C ALA A 74 10.71 0.64 7.71
N VAL A 75 10.46 -0.66 7.89
CA VAL A 75 10.73 -1.39 9.13
C VAL A 75 12.22 -1.40 9.48
N LEU A 76 13.10 -1.61 8.50
CA LEU A 76 14.54 -1.55 8.68
C LEU A 76 14.96 -0.18 9.21
N LEU A 77 14.52 0.91 8.54
CA LEU A 77 14.84 2.28 8.92
C LEU A 77 14.28 2.64 10.30
N ALA A 78 13.09 2.17 10.65
CA ALA A 78 12.51 2.36 11.99
C ALA A 78 13.35 1.69 13.07
N LYS A 79 13.80 0.46 12.83
CA LYS A 79 14.67 -0.28 13.76
C LYS A 79 16.04 0.36 13.92
N GLU A 80 16.66 0.82 12.83
CA GLU A 80 17.97 1.49 12.86
C GLU A 80 17.91 2.82 13.59
N SER A 81 16.84 3.60 13.41
CA SER A 81 16.67 4.91 14.03
C SER A 81 16.05 4.87 15.43
N GLY A 82 15.32 3.81 15.75
CA GLY A 82 14.44 3.73 16.93
C GLY A 82 13.19 4.61 16.83
N ALA A 83 12.81 5.06 15.63
CA ALA A 83 11.61 5.86 15.40
C ALA A 83 10.33 5.02 15.49
N HIS A 84 9.23 5.68 15.86
CA HIS A 84 7.90 5.07 15.75
C HIS A 84 7.45 5.05 14.28
N LEU A 85 7.10 3.86 13.79
CA LEU A 85 6.60 3.63 12.43
C LEU A 85 5.15 3.20 12.46
N HIS A 86 4.33 3.83 11.63
CA HIS A 86 2.99 3.36 11.30
C HIS A 86 2.89 3.09 9.80
N ILE A 87 2.63 1.83 9.43
CA ILE A 87 2.43 1.46 8.02
C ILE A 87 0.94 1.60 7.70
N ALA A 88 0.64 2.53 6.80
CA ALA A 88 -0.72 2.75 6.31
C ALA A 88 -1.18 1.57 5.45
N HIS A 89 -2.49 1.30 5.44
CA HIS A 89 -3.20 0.38 4.53
C HIS A 89 -2.43 -0.92 4.21
N VAL A 90 -1.96 -1.64 5.24
CA VAL A 90 -1.36 -2.98 5.09
C VAL A 90 -2.29 -3.88 4.27
N THR A 91 -1.75 -4.53 3.24
CA THR A 91 -2.58 -5.12 2.19
C THR A 91 -2.36 -6.62 2.02
N THR A 92 -1.21 -7.16 2.43
CA THR A 92 -0.82 -8.54 2.16
C THR A 92 -0.60 -9.35 3.44
N ALA A 93 -0.82 -10.66 3.35
CA ALA A 93 -0.53 -11.59 4.44
C ALA A 93 0.96 -11.59 4.80
N LYS A 94 1.84 -11.40 3.81
CA LYS A 94 3.29 -11.40 3.98
C LYS A 94 3.78 -10.25 4.84
N GLU A 95 3.21 -9.06 4.68
CA GLU A 95 3.55 -7.88 5.48
C GLU A 95 3.24 -8.07 6.98
N LEU A 96 2.31 -8.97 7.33
CA LEU A 96 1.92 -9.22 8.72
C LEU A 96 3.04 -9.77 9.60
N GLU A 97 4.14 -10.24 9.01
CA GLU A 97 5.31 -10.67 9.80
C GLU A 97 6.02 -9.53 10.53
N PHE A 98 5.83 -8.29 10.07
CA PHE A 98 6.46 -7.10 10.64
C PHE A 98 5.80 -6.63 11.93
N PHE A 99 4.58 -7.08 12.23
CA PHE A 99 3.77 -6.57 13.34
C PHE A 99 3.68 -7.55 14.52
N GLY A 100 3.42 -7.00 15.70
CA GLY A 100 3.19 -7.76 16.93
C GLY A 100 4.46 -8.23 17.65
N LYS A 101 5.64 -7.77 17.24
CA LYS A 101 6.94 -8.08 17.85
C LYS A 101 7.63 -6.85 18.43
N ASP A 102 7.33 -5.68 17.92
CA ASP A 102 7.96 -4.40 18.24
C ASP A 102 6.85 -3.37 18.43
N GLU A 103 6.77 -2.78 19.63
CA GLU A 103 5.73 -1.80 19.96
C GLU A 103 5.87 -0.49 19.17
N ASN A 104 7.07 -0.21 18.66
CA ASN A 104 7.31 0.97 17.81
C ASN A 104 6.86 0.78 16.36
N ILE A 105 6.47 -0.44 15.97
CA ILE A 105 6.04 -0.75 14.60
C ILE A 105 4.59 -1.18 14.61
N THR A 106 3.75 -0.31 14.08
CA THR A 106 2.30 -0.51 14.00
C THR A 106 1.83 -0.43 12.54
N GLY A 107 0.62 -0.90 12.29
CA GLY A 107 0.00 -0.82 10.97
C GLY A 107 -1.50 -0.75 11.04
N GLU A 108 -2.11 -0.28 9.98
CA GLU A 108 -3.56 -0.25 9.81
C GLU A 108 -4.02 -1.13 8.66
N ALA A 109 -5.21 -1.70 8.79
CA ALA A 109 -5.96 -2.28 7.68
C ALA A 109 -7.06 -1.31 7.24
N VAL A 110 -7.32 -1.22 5.93
CA VAL A 110 -8.40 -0.36 5.45
C VAL A 110 -9.59 -1.18 4.94
N VAL A 111 -10.77 -0.58 4.99
CA VAL A 111 -12.05 -1.24 4.70
C VAL A 111 -12.04 -1.94 3.34
N ALA A 112 -11.44 -1.34 2.30
CA ALA A 112 -11.39 -1.93 0.97
C ALA A 112 -10.69 -3.31 0.97
N HIS A 113 -9.54 -3.43 1.63
CA HIS A 113 -8.77 -4.67 1.72
C HIS A 113 -9.40 -5.72 2.66
N LEU A 114 -10.23 -5.28 3.60
CA LEU A 114 -10.99 -6.17 4.48
C LEU A 114 -12.27 -6.72 3.83
N MET A 115 -12.80 -6.02 2.81
CA MET A 115 -14.07 -6.36 2.18
C MET A 115 -13.90 -7.11 0.86
N PHE A 116 -12.95 -6.70 0.02
CA PHE A 116 -12.79 -7.16 -1.35
C PHE A 116 -11.58 -8.07 -1.53
N SER A 117 -11.58 -8.82 -2.63
CA SER A 117 -10.46 -9.61 -3.12
C SER A 117 -10.25 -9.34 -4.62
N ASP A 118 -9.16 -9.86 -5.18
CA ASP A 118 -8.83 -9.79 -6.61
C ASP A 118 -9.98 -10.28 -7.52
N LYS A 119 -10.76 -11.27 -7.06
CA LYS A 119 -11.91 -11.81 -7.80
C LYS A 119 -13.05 -10.80 -7.98
N ASP A 120 -13.14 -9.82 -7.10
CA ASP A 120 -14.20 -8.81 -7.15
C ASP A 120 -14.00 -7.80 -8.28
N TYR A 121 -12.80 -7.68 -8.86
CA TYR A 121 -12.56 -6.83 -10.04
C TYR A 121 -13.41 -7.24 -11.23
N ALA A 122 -13.66 -8.54 -11.44
CA ALA A 122 -14.50 -9.03 -12.52
C ALA A 122 -15.94 -8.50 -12.48
N VAL A 123 -16.47 -8.20 -11.28
CA VAL A 123 -17.84 -7.72 -11.09
C VAL A 123 -17.90 -6.22 -10.85
N LYS A 124 -16.94 -5.68 -10.09
CA LYS A 124 -16.96 -4.29 -9.62
C LYS A 124 -16.09 -3.36 -10.48
N GLY A 125 -15.17 -3.92 -11.27
CA GLY A 125 -14.28 -3.16 -12.12
C GLY A 125 -13.49 -2.10 -11.35
N ALA A 126 -13.32 -0.95 -11.95
CA ALA A 126 -12.56 0.18 -11.37
C ALA A 126 -13.18 0.78 -10.09
N ARG A 127 -14.40 0.40 -9.71
CA ARG A 127 -15.04 0.91 -8.49
C ARG A 127 -14.30 0.52 -7.21
N ILE A 128 -13.57 -0.60 -7.24
CA ILE A 128 -12.75 -1.07 -6.10
C ILE A 128 -11.26 -0.82 -6.31
N LYS A 129 -10.89 -0.08 -7.36
CA LYS A 129 -9.50 0.30 -7.60
C LYS A 129 -9.04 1.26 -6.50
N CYS A 130 -7.98 0.87 -5.80
CA CYS A 130 -7.29 1.64 -4.78
C CYS A 130 -5.78 1.35 -4.83
N ASN A 131 -4.99 2.11 -4.13
CA ASN A 131 -3.55 1.94 -3.99
C ASN A 131 -3.19 1.88 -2.50
N PRO A 132 -2.64 0.75 -2.04
CA PRO A 132 -2.31 -0.49 -2.77
C PRO A 132 -3.52 -1.21 -3.33
N ALA A 133 -3.30 -2.01 -4.39
CA ALA A 133 -4.37 -2.78 -5.00
C ALA A 133 -4.97 -3.79 -4.02
N VAL A 134 -6.28 -4.04 -4.11
CA VAL A 134 -6.93 -5.18 -3.45
C VAL A 134 -6.26 -6.46 -3.92
N LYS A 135 -5.89 -7.33 -2.99
CA LYS A 135 -5.12 -8.58 -3.26
C LYS A 135 -6.03 -9.81 -3.16
N THR A 136 -5.42 -10.95 -2.89
CA THR A 136 -6.11 -12.25 -2.87
C THR A 136 -7.12 -12.38 -1.72
N ALA A 137 -8.03 -13.34 -1.84
CA ALA A 137 -8.93 -13.69 -0.74
C ALA A 137 -8.15 -14.19 0.50
N ALA A 138 -6.99 -14.84 0.30
CA ALA A 138 -6.13 -15.27 1.40
C ALA A 138 -5.53 -14.06 2.16
N ASP A 139 -5.10 -13.02 1.45
CA ASP A 139 -4.63 -11.78 2.07
C ASP A 139 -5.73 -11.11 2.90
N ARG A 140 -6.93 -11.00 2.33
CA ARG A 140 -8.09 -10.47 3.04
C ARG A 140 -8.38 -11.21 4.36
N GLU A 141 -8.41 -12.54 4.33
CA GLU A 141 -8.66 -13.34 5.53
C GLU A 141 -7.51 -13.23 6.54
N ALA A 142 -6.25 -13.12 6.06
CA ALA A 142 -5.11 -12.88 6.93
C ALA A 142 -5.20 -11.53 7.65
N LEU A 143 -5.62 -10.46 6.95
CA LEU A 143 -5.84 -9.13 7.55
C LEU A 143 -6.96 -9.15 8.60
N ARG A 144 -8.08 -9.82 8.31
CA ARG A 144 -9.18 -9.99 9.28
C ARG A 144 -8.73 -10.72 10.53
N LYS A 145 -7.94 -11.79 10.36
CA LYS A 145 -7.34 -12.53 11.48
C LYS A 145 -6.36 -11.67 12.26
N ALA A 146 -5.58 -10.82 11.57
CA ALA A 146 -4.63 -9.92 12.21
C ALA A 146 -5.31 -8.85 13.10
N LEU A 147 -6.49 -8.38 12.72
CA LEU A 147 -7.32 -7.53 13.57
C LEU A 147 -7.85 -8.30 14.80
N SER A 148 -8.31 -9.53 14.59
CA SER A 148 -8.89 -10.33 15.68
C SER A 148 -7.85 -10.75 16.75
N ASN A 149 -6.59 -10.93 16.34
CA ASN A 149 -5.51 -11.33 17.24
C ASN A 149 -4.62 -10.17 17.75
N GLY A 150 -4.97 -8.93 17.39
CA GLY A 150 -4.26 -7.73 17.85
C GLY A 150 -2.93 -7.44 17.14
N LYS A 151 -2.61 -8.15 16.05
CA LYS A 151 -1.42 -7.85 15.23
C LYS A 151 -1.54 -6.52 14.49
N ILE A 152 -2.72 -6.23 13.98
CA ILE A 152 -3.15 -4.95 13.45
C ILE A 152 -4.17 -4.37 14.42
N THR A 153 -3.97 -3.14 14.86
CA THR A 153 -4.77 -2.51 15.92
C THR A 153 -5.60 -1.34 15.43
N VAL A 154 -5.42 -0.93 14.18
CA VAL A 154 -6.09 0.24 13.59
C VAL A 154 -6.85 -0.20 12.33
N VAL A 155 -8.06 0.34 12.18
CA VAL A 155 -8.82 0.28 10.92
C VAL A 155 -8.96 1.69 10.39
N GLY A 156 -8.36 1.93 9.22
CA GLY A 156 -8.47 3.18 8.48
C GLY A 156 -9.52 3.09 7.37
N THR A 157 -9.85 4.22 6.78
CA THR A 157 -10.74 4.27 5.61
C THR A 157 -9.98 4.47 4.31
N ASP A 158 -8.83 5.14 4.36
CA ASP A 158 -8.09 5.63 3.19
C ASP A 158 -9.03 6.31 2.19
N HIS A 159 -9.95 7.13 2.73
CA HIS A 159 -11.01 7.74 1.93
C HIS A 159 -10.49 8.91 1.11
N ALA A 160 -10.26 8.65 -0.18
CA ALA A 160 -10.02 9.68 -1.18
C ALA A 160 -11.30 9.86 -2.02
N PRO A 161 -12.07 10.93 -1.82
CA PRO A 161 -13.35 11.11 -2.50
C PRO A 161 -13.15 11.38 -3.99
N HIS A 162 -13.67 10.47 -4.83
CA HIS A 162 -13.77 10.64 -6.28
C HIS A 162 -15.23 10.63 -6.69
N GLN A 163 -15.59 11.43 -7.69
CA GLN A 163 -16.93 11.35 -8.25
C GLN A 163 -17.10 10.00 -8.95
N LEU A 164 -18.30 9.42 -8.83
CA LEU A 164 -18.59 8.10 -9.41
C LEU A 164 -18.30 8.04 -10.93
N LYS A 165 -18.51 9.16 -11.64
CA LYS A 165 -18.22 9.28 -13.09
C LYS A 165 -16.74 9.18 -13.42
N ASP A 166 -15.83 9.48 -12.47
CA ASP A 166 -14.39 9.47 -12.69
C ASP A 166 -13.78 8.07 -12.48
N LYS A 167 -14.50 7.20 -11.77
CA LYS A 167 -14.03 5.82 -11.47
C LYS A 167 -14.09 4.82 -12.62
N PRO A 168 -15.02 4.89 -13.60
CA PRO A 168 -15.09 3.92 -14.70
C PRO A 168 -14.15 4.23 -15.87
N VAL A 169 -13.11 5.01 -15.69
CA VAL A 169 -12.15 5.35 -16.76
C VAL A 169 -11.06 4.28 -16.83
N SER A 170 -10.46 4.11 -18.03
CA SER A 170 -9.39 3.14 -18.29
C SER A 170 -8.23 3.24 -17.30
N TYR A 171 -7.45 2.17 -17.18
CA TYR A 171 -6.34 2.10 -16.21
C TYR A 171 -5.37 3.28 -16.32
N THR A 172 -5.09 3.74 -17.54
CA THR A 172 -4.12 4.82 -17.81
C THR A 172 -4.64 6.21 -17.43
N HIS A 173 -5.95 6.41 -17.35
CA HIS A 173 -6.57 7.70 -17.04
C HIS A 173 -6.86 7.89 -15.54
N LEU A 174 -6.94 6.81 -14.78
CA LEU A 174 -7.02 6.87 -13.32
C LEU A 174 -5.61 6.93 -12.73
N ARG A 175 -4.97 8.08 -12.85
CA ARG A 175 -4.03 8.46 -11.79
C ARG A 175 -4.86 8.55 -10.52
N ALA A 176 -4.48 7.80 -9.49
CA ALA A 176 -4.92 8.13 -8.16
C ALA A 176 -4.47 9.57 -7.92
N HIS A 177 -5.37 10.52 -8.08
CA HIS A 177 -5.17 11.86 -7.55
C HIS A 177 -5.32 11.68 -6.05
N GLU A 178 -4.22 11.35 -5.41
CA GLU A 178 -4.07 11.60 -4.00
C GLU A 178 -4.12 13.11 -3.87
N THR A 179 -5.28 13.60 -3.50
CA THR A 179 -5.47 15.01 -3.16
C THR A 179 -4.69 15.26 -1.89
N SER A 180 -3.79 16.20 -1.98
CA SER A 180 -3.11 16.86 -0.85
C SER A 180 -4.08 17.32 0.22
#